data_1b118aa26a07afcafa42f353148bc547
#
_entry.id   1b118aa26a07afcafa42f353148bc547
#
_cell.length_a   1.000
_cell.length_b   1.000
_cell.length_c   1.000
_cell.angle_alpha   90.00
_cell.angle_beta   90.00
_cell.angle_gamma   90.00
#
_symmetry.space_group_name_H-M   'P 1'
#
loop_
_entity.id
_entity.type
_entity.pdbx_description
1 polymer ?
#
loop_
_entity_poly.entity_id
_entity_poly.type
_entity_poly.pdbx_seq_one_letter_code
_entity_poly.pdbx_strand_id
1 'polypeptide(L)'
;VPSTKYLANTFALTKFSAAYWKGDQANDQLQRIYGTAWASREGLAAYQQRIKEAERRDHRKLGAELDLFSFPEEIGPGLVVFHPKGAMLRHLIEEHVIARHMEAGFNFVHTPEITKGGLFHTSGHLPYYADTMFPPMLVDEERDEEGNVTRAGQEYYLKAMNCPMHNLIFRSRGRSYRELPLRFFEMGHDYRYEKSGVVHGLTRMRGFAQDDSHTYCTREQAPGEIKKQIEFFLSILADFGLNDFYLELSTRESDSAKKEKFIGSDEDWQVATDTLDQVCRSTGLQLVPDPGGAAFYGPKVSVQVRDAIGRTWQMSTIQYDFNQPERFDLEYAAADGTHQRPIMLHSAKLGSVERFIGVLTEHYALSLIHI
;
A
#
# COMPACT_ATOMS: atom_id res chain seq x y z
N VAL A 1 -11.46 27.18 -27.67
CA VAL A 1 -12.68 27.68 -27.00
C VAL A 1 -13.11 28.96 -27.72
N PRO A 2 -14.34 29.03 -28.29
CA PRO A 2 -14.77 30.19 -29.08
C PRO A 2 -14.85 31.51 -28.27
N SER A 3 -15.05 31.41 -26.95
CA SER A 3 -15.07 32.56 -26.04
C SER A 3 -14.79 32.12 -24.61
N THR A 4 -13.96 32.87 -23.88
CA THR A 4 -13.75 32.72 -22.44
C THR A 4 -14.76 33.46 -21.57
N LYS A 5 -15.70 34.21 -22.19
CA LYS A 5 -16.71 35.02 -21.49
C LYS A 5 -17.52 34.19 -20.46
N TYR A 6 -17.82 32.94 -20.80
CA TYR A 6 -18.60 32.03 -19.93
C TYR A 6 -17.77 31.43 -18.77
N LEU A 7 -16.44 31.55 -18.84
CA LEU A 7 -15.53 31.11 -17.76
C LEU A 7 -15.25 32.24 -16.75
N ALA A 8 -15.70 33.46 -17.04
CA ALA A 8 -15.54 34.59 -16.12
C ALA A 8 -16.29 34.26 -14.80
N ASN A 9 -15.59 34.36 -13.66
CA ASN A 9 -16.07 34.05 -12.32
C ASN A 9 -16.39 32.56 -12.02
N THR A 10 -16.07 31.62 -12.92
CA THR A 10 -16.15 30.17 -12.67
C THR A 10 -14.78 29.48 -12.68
N PHE A 11 -13.72 30.26 -12.67
CA PHE A 11 -12.32 29.86 -12.72
C PHE A 11 -11.54 30.55 -11.60
N ALA A 12 -10.56 29.86 -11.04
CA ALA A 12 -9.61 30.40 -10.07
C ALA A 12 -8.21 29.82 -10.29
N LEU A 13 -7.19 30.65 -10.10
CA LEU A 13 -5.81 30.15 -9.94
C LEU A 13 -5.65 29.63 -8.49
N THR A 14 -5.01 28.46 -8.35
CA THR A 14 -4.93 27.79 -7.05
C THR A 14 -3.52 27.83 -6.46
N LYS A 15 -2.50 27.61 -7.26
CA LYS A 15 -1.09 27.67 -6.82
C LYS A 15 -0.14 27.81 -8.00
N PHE A 16 1.12 28.09 -7.71
CA PHE A 16 2.22 27.97 -8.65
C PHE A 16 3.36 27.18 -8.02
N SER A 17 4.16 26.52 -8.83
CA SER A 17 5.35 25.78 -8.40
C SER A 17 6.37 25.69 -9.51
N ALA A 18 7.63 25.45 -9.17
CA ALA A 18 8.64 25.06 -10.15
C ALA A 18 8.30 23.70 -10.78
N ALA A 19 8.63 23.52 -12.03
CA ALA A 19 8.50 22.26 -12.76
C ALA A 19 9.57 22.19 -13.85
N TYR A 20 10.11 21.02 -14.11
CA TYR A 20 10.98 20.80 -15.25
C TYR A 20 10.17 20.47 -16.50
N TRP A 21 10.62 20.98 -17.67
CA TRP A 21 9.98 20.65 -18.94
C TRP A 21 9.92 19.14 -19.15
N LYS A 22 8.74 18.63 -19.47
CA LYS A 22 8.44 17.18 -19.60
C LYS A 22 8.77 16.32 -18.36
N GLY A 23 8.97 16.93 -17.19
CA GLY A 23 9.26 16.21 -15.96
C GLY A 23 10.71 15.73 -15.81
N ASP A 24 11.59 16.09 -16.72
CA ASP A 24 12.99 15.72 -16.71
C ASP A 24 13.84 16.85 -16.12
N GLN A 25 14.63 16.55 -15.09
CA GLN A 25 15.49 17.50 -14.38
C GLN A 25 16.64 18.03 -15.25
N ALA A 26 16.97 17.36 -16.35
CA ALA A 26 17.96 17.82 -17.32
C ALA A 26 17.43 18.95 -18.25
N ASN A 27 16.12 19.16 -18.28
CA ASN A 27 15.49 20.21 -19.09
C ASN A 27 15.28 21.50 -18.31
N ASP A 28 14.87 22.56 -19.03
CA ASP A 28 14.60 23.88 -18.47
C ASP A 28 13.61 23.84 -17.30
N GLN A 29 13.94 24.59 -16.26
CA GLN A 29 13.05 24.82 -15.14
C GLN A 29 12.03 25.90 -15.51
N LEU A 30 10.75 25.56 -15.40
CA LEU A 30 9.61 26.41 -15.70
C LEU A 30 8.79 26.69 -14.45
N GLN A 31 7.94 27.70 -14.49
CA GLN A 31 6.89 27.90 -13.50
C GLN A 31 5.59 27.25 -14.01
N ARG A 32 5.03 26.36 -13.20
CA ARG A 32 3.74 25.74 -13.45
C ARG A 32 2.66 26.46 -12.65
N ILE A 33 1.67 27.00 -13.35
CA ILE A 33 0.50 27.66 -12.76
C ILE A 33 -0.65 26.67 -12.78
N TYR A 34 -1.27 26.45 -11.62
CA TYR A 34 -2.41 25.60 -11.45
C TYR A 34 -3.69 26.44 -11.33
N GLY A 35 -4.76 25.95 -11.91
CA GLY A 35 -6.06 26.55 -11.83
C GLY A 35 -7.17 25.50 -11.89
N THR A 36 -8.36 25.92 -11.54
CA THR A 36 -9.57 25.10 -11.63
C THR A 36 -10.68 25.89 -12.32
N ALA A 37 -11.54 25.19 -13.06
CA ALA A 37 -12.70 25.76 -13.72
C ALA A 37 -13.93 24.89 -13.47
N TRP A 38 -15.08 25.54 -13.26
CA TRP A 38 -16.32 24.88 -12.88
C TRP A 38 -17.46 25.31 -13.79
N ALA A 39 -18.55 24.54 -13.84
CA ALA A 39 -19.71 24.87 -14.67
C ALA A 39 -20.50 26.08 -14.13
N SER A 40 -20.39 26.39 -12.84
CA SER A 40 -21.07 27.50 -12.19
C SER A 40 -20.19 28.17 -11.12
N ARG A 41 -20.59 29.37 -10.69
CA ARG A 41 -19.97 30.10 -9.56
C ARG A 41 -20.14 29.34 -8.25
N GLU A 42 -21.33 28.76 -8.05
CA GLU A 42 -21.67 27.97 -6.88
C GLU A 42 -20.75 26.72 -6.79
N GLY A 43 -20.51 26.07 -7.95
CA GLY A 43 -19.56 24.94 -8.03
C GLY A 43 -18.13 25.34 -7.66
N LEU A 44 -17.67 26.51 -8.16
CA LEU A 44 -16.35 27.04 -7.78
C LEU A 44 -16.29 27.40 -6.28
N ALA A 45 -17.31 28.04 -5.75
CA ALA A 45 -17.39 28.40 -4.32
C ALA A 45 -17.39 27.15 -3.42
N ALA A 46 -18.18 26.14 -3.77
CA ALA A 46 -18.21 24.86 -3.07
C ALA A 46 -16.84 24.16 -3.09
N TYR A 47 -16.15 24.15 -4.23
CA TYR A 47 -14.78 23.63 -4.34
C TYR A 47 -13.81 24.40 -3.44
N GLN A 48 -13.83 25.75 -3.49
CA GLN A 48 -12.94 26.57 -2.66
C GLN A 48 -13.20 26.36 -1.15
N GLN A 49 -14.48 26.22 -0.76
CA GLN A 49 -14.82 25.92 0.63
C GLN A 49 -14.29 24.54 1.05
N ARG A 50 -14.39 23.55 0.17
CA ARG A 50 -13.85 22.20 0.42
C ARG A 50 -12.33 22.22 0.57
N ILE A 51 -11.61 23.00 -0.24
CA ILE A 51 -10.15 23.16 -0.10
C ILE A 51 -9.78 23.80 1.24
N LYS A 52 -10.47 24.89 1.63
CA LYS A 52 -10.25 25.53 2.95
C LYS A 52 -10.50 24.56 4.11
N GLU A 53 -11.55 23.75 4.01
CA GLU A 53 -11.86 22.74 5.02
C GLU A 53 -10.79 21.64 5.04
N ALA A 54 -10.25 21.21 3.88
CA ALA A 54 -9.15 20.28 3.80
C ALA A 54 -7.86 20.83 4.45
N GLU A 55 -7.52 22.10 4.19
CA GLU A 55 -6.38 22.76 4.83
C GLU A 55 -6.55 22.91 6.35
N ARG A 56 -7.77 23.16 6.83
CA ARG A 56 -8.08 23.21 8.25
C ARG A 56 -7.90 21.86 8.93
N ARG A 57 -8.20 20.76 8.22
CA ARG A 57 -8.14 19.38 8.71
C ARG A 57 -6.80 18.69 8.45
N ASP A 58 -5.84 19.36 7.81
CA ASP A 58 -4.55 18.76 7.46
C ASP A 58 -3.91 18.10 8.71
N HIS A 59 -3.66 16.79 8.63
CA HIS A 59 -3.10 16.01 9.74
C HIS A 59 -1.76 16.53 10.25
N ARG A 60 -0.96 17.19 9.39
CA ARG A 60 0.33 17.78 9.79
C ARG A 60 0.12 18.96 10.74
N LYS A 61 -0.91 19.76 10.48
CA LYS A 61 -1.32 20.88 11.33
C LYS A 61 -1.93 20.36 12.63
N LEU A 62 -2.96 19.51 12.52
CA LEU A 62 -3.65 18.94 13.67
C LEU A 62 -2.72 18.09 14.54
N GLY A 63 -1.80 17.33 13.91
CA GLY A 63 -0.80 16.53 14.62
C GLY A 63 0.13 17.38 15.49
N ALA A 64 0.56 18.53 14.99
CA ALA A 64 1.35 19.49 15.78
C ALA A 64 0.51 20.16 16.89
N GLU A 65 -0.71 20.63 16.57
CA GLU A 65 -1.60 21.28 17.54
C GLU A 65 -2.01 20.34 18.69
N LEU A 66 -2.20 19.05 18.41
CA LEU A 66 -2.57 18.02 19.38
C LEU A 66 -1.37 17.33 20.04
N ASP A 67 -0.16 17.67 19.62
CA ASP A 67 1.10 17.05 20.11
C ASP A 67 1.13 15.52 19.86
N LEU A 68 0.76 15.10 18.63
CA LEU A 68 0.71 13.68 18.28
C LEU A 68 2.01 13.17 17.66
N PHE A 69 2.64 13.95 16.78
CA PHE A 69 3.85 13.57 16.06
C PHE A 69 4.57 14.78 15.46
N SER A 70 5.82 14.57 15.07
CA SER A 70 6.64 15.55 14.36
C SER A 70 7.49 14.88 13.27
N PHE A 71 8.06 15.71 12.39
CA PHE A 71 8.97 15.31 11.31
C PHE A 71 10.29 16.08 11.45
N PRO A 72 11.18 15.71 12.38
CA PRO A 72 12.47 16.37 12.56
C PRO A 72 13.36 16.23 11.33
N GLU A 73 14.04 17.30 10.91
CA GLU A 73 14.97 17.28 9.76
C GLU A 73 16.12 16.29 9.99
N GLU A 74 16.54 16.11 11.22
CA GLU A 74 17.67 15.28 11.65
C GLU A 74 17.47 13.79 11.30
N ILE A 75 16.22 13.30 11.28
CA ILE A 75 15.93 11.90 10.92
C ILE A 75 15.67 11.74 9.42
N GLY A 76 15.51 12.84 8.69
CA GLY A 76 15.28 12.85 7.24
C GLY A 76 13.81 12.77 6.82
N PRO A 77 13.53 13.08 5.54
CA PRO A 77 12.16 13.17 5.02
C PRO A 77 11.49 11.82 4.92
N GLY A 78 10.19 11.78 5.25
CA GLY A 78 9.36 10.57 5.17
C GLY A 78 9.51 9.62 6.35
N LEU A 79 10.07 10.11 7.44
CA LEU A 79 10.15 9.43 8.72
C LEU A 79 9.44 10.28 9.78
N VAL A 80 8.77 9.65 10.74
CA VAL A 80 7.96 10.32 11.75
C VAL A 80 8.42 9.94 13.17
N VAL A 81 8.35 10.91 14.07
CA VAL A 81 8.48 10.67 15.52
C VAL A 81 7.10 10.84 16.13
N PHE A 82 6.54 9.79 16.72
CA PHE A 82 5.31 9.88 17.50
C PHE A 82 5.60 10.35 18.90
N HIS A 83 4.88 11.39 19.34
CA HIS A 83 4.92 11.89 20.70
C HIS A 83 4.05 11.01 21.62
N PRO A 84 4.10 11.15 22.94
CA PRO A 84 3.41 10.22 23.85
C PRO A 84 1.93 10.00 23.55
N LYS A 85 1.18 11.05 23.19
CA LYS A 85 -0.24 10.94 22.83
C LYS A 85 -0.43 10.20 21.51
N GLY A 86 0.36 10.56 20.49
CA GLY A 86 0.31 9.91 19.19
C GLY A 86 0.79 8.47 19.24
N ALA A 87 1.81 8.17 20.03
CA ALA A 87 2.29 6.81 20.25
C ALA A 87 1.22 5.93 20.95
N MET A 88 0.49 6.50 21.91
CA MET A 88 -0.63 5.79 22.55
C MET A 88 -1.78 5.55 21.58
N LEU A 89 -2.16 6.54 20.75
CA LEU A 89 -3.17 6.37 19.71
C LEU A 89 -2.75 5.26 18.73
N ARG A 90 -1.50 5.28 18.26
CA ARG A 90 -0.93 4.24 17.40
C ARG A 90 -1.02 2.87 18.05
N HIS A 91 -0.59 2.75 19.31
CA HIS A 91 -0.64 1.50 20.06
C HIS A 91 -2.05 0.93 20.16
N LEU A 92 -3.05 1.74 20.49
CA LEU A 92 -4.45 1.31 20.59
C LEU A 92 -5.00 0.83 19.24
N ILE A 93 -4.65 1.50 18.15
CA ILE A 93 -5.04 1.06 16.79
C ILE A 93 -4.38 -0.29 16.47
N GLU A 94 -3.08 -0.42 16.69
CA GLU A 94 -2.34 -1.67 16.44
C GLU A 94 -2.89 -2.82 17.29
N GLU A 95 -3.13 -2.61 18.58
CA GLU A 95 -3.70 -3.61 19.49
C GLU A 95 -5.08 -4.07 19.02
N HIS A 96 -5.97 -3.13 18.66
CA HIS A 96 -7.30 -3.46 18.11
C HIS A 96 -7.18 -4.31 16.86
N VAL A 97 -6.35 -3.91 15.89
CA VAL A 97 -6.17 -4.61 14.62
C VAL A 97 -5.57 -6.00 14.82
N ILE A 98 -4.61 -6.15 15.73
CA ILE A 98 -4.03 -7.45 16.09
C ILE A 98 -5.12 -8.37 16.65
N ALA A 99 -5.92 -7.89 17.60
CA ALA A 99 -7.02 -8.68 18.19
C ALA A 99 -8.01 -9.12 17.11
N ARG A 100 -8.45 -8.22 16.24
CA ARG A 100 -9.39 -8.52 15.14
C ARG A 100 -8.83 -9.55 14.15
N HIS A 101 -7.52 -9.50 13.83
CA HIS A 101 -6.89 -10.52 12.98
C HIS A 101 -6.87 -11.90 13.65
N MET A 102 -6.52 -11.97 14.92
CA MET A 102 -6.50 -13.23 15.66
C MET A 102 -7.90 -13.84 15.77
N GLU A 103 -8.92 -13.03 16.02
CA GLU A 103 -10.33 -13.45 16.02
C GLU A 103 -10.77 -13.98 14.64
N ALA A 104 -10.28 -13.37 13.55
CA ALA A 104 -10.54 -13.80 12.18
C ALA A 104 -9.73 -15.05 11.76
N GLY A 105 -8.93 -15.62 12.66
CA GLY A 105 -8.17 -16.86 12.45
C GLY A 105 -6.85 -16.68 11.71
N PHE A 106 -6.23 -15.49 11.79
CA PHE A 106 -4.86 -15.27 11.32
C PHE A 106 -3.86 -15.69 12.41
N ASN A 107 -2.76 -16.28 11.98
CA ASN A 107 -1.62 -16.61 12.84
C ASN A 107 -0.67 -15.42 12.87
N PHE A 108 -0.43 -14.88 14.07
CA PHE A 108 0.48 -13.78 14.26
C PHE A 108 1.93 -14.25 14.10
N VAL A 109 2.70 -13.56 13.26
CA VAL A 109 4.12 -13.83 13.00
C VAL A 109 4.92 -12.54 13.11
N HIS A 110 6.24 -12.67 13.18
CA HIS A 110 7.17 -11.54 13.21
C HIS A 110 8.40 -11.85 12.39
N THR A 111 8.79 -10.93 11.51
CA THR A 111 9.91 -11.10 10.59
C THR A 111 10.90 -9.94 10.69
N PRO A 112 12.21 -10.17 10.41
CA PRO A 112 13.22 -9.12 10.54
C PRO A 112 13.06 -8.03 9.47
N GLU A 113 13.48 -6.81 9.80
CA GLU A 113 13.47 -5.65 8.89
C GLU A 113 14.58 -5.67 7.84
N ILE A 114 15.62 -6.46 8.05
CA ILE A 114 16.75 -6.58 7.12
C ILE A 114 16.94 -8.03 6.67
N THR A 115 17.35 -8.22 5.42
CA THR A 115 17.65 -9.55 4.88
C THR A 115 18.69 -9.49 3.76
N LYS A 116 19.30 -10.64 3.44
CA LYS A 116 20.20 -10.78 2.30
C LYS A 116 19.48 -10.53 0.98
N GLY A 117 20.16 -9.88 0.03
CA GLY A 117 19.63 -9.54 -1.29
C GLY A 117 19.12 -10.73 -2.09
N GLY A 118 19.68 -11.94 -1.90
CA GLY A 118 19.21 -13.15 -2.58
C GLY A 118 17.73 -13.45 -2.39
N LEU A 119 17.15 -13.13 -1.22
CA LEU A 119 15.72 -13.30 -0.96
C LEU A 119 14.86 -12.40 -1.86
N PHE A 120 15.30 -11.15 -2.07
CA PHE A 120 14.60 -10.19 -2.93
C PHE A 120 14.81 -10.46 -4.43
N HIS A 121 15.90 -11.15 -4.81
CA HIS A 121 16.03 -11.71 -6.15
C HIS A 121 15.04 -12.84 -6.39
N THR A 122 14.92 -13.78 -5.44
CA THR A 122 13.96 -14.88 -5.52
C THR A 122 12.54 -14.37 -5.66
N SER A 123 12.13 -13.43 -4.84
CA SER A 123 10.76 -12.86 -4.86
C SER A 123 10.47 -11.96 -6.07
N GLY A 124 11.49 -11.54 -6.82
CA GLY A 124 11.33 -10.61 -7.94
C GLY A 124 11.35 -9.12 -7.56
N HIS A 125 11.50 -8.78 -6.28
CA HIS A 125 11.52 -7.37 -5.88
C HIS A 125 12.72 -6.62 -6.47
N LEU A 126 13.92 -7.14 -6.40
CA LEU A 126 15.09 -6.49 -7.00
C LEU A 126 14.97 -6.32 -8.52
N PRO A 127 14.56 -7.33 -9.32
CA PRO A 127 14.38 -7.14 -10.77
C PRO A 127 13.30 -6.14 -11.19
N TYR A 128 12.20 -6.00 -10.40
CA TYR A 128 11.02 -5.22 -10.84
C TYR A 128 10.69 -4.02 -9.96
N TYR A 129 11.32 -3.90 -8.78
CA TYR A 129 10.96 -2.90 -7.76
C TYR A 129 12.17 -2.19 -7.14
N ALA A 130 13.37 -2.41 -7.68
CA ALA A 130 14.64 -1.90 -7.12
C ALA A 130 14.64 -0.38 -6.91
N ASP A 131 14.05 0.39 -7.84
CA ASP A 131 13.99 1.86 -7.77
C ASP A 131 13.27 2.39 -6.52
N THR A 132 12.49 1.55 -5.85
CA THR A 132 11.73 1.89 -4.64
C THR A 132 12.33 1.27 -3.38
N MET A 133 13.43 0.53 -3.49
CA MET A 133 14.15 -0.03 -2.35
C MET A 133 15.30 0.89 -1.94
N PHE A 134 15.58 0.97 -0.63
CA PHE A 134 16.80 1.60 -0.16
C PHE A 134 18.03 0.85 -0.69
N PRO A 135 19.15 1.56 -0.96
CA PRO A 135 20.38 0.92 -1.37
C PRO A 135 20.84 -0.13 -0.34
N PRO A 136 21.54 -1.18 -0.78
CA PRO A 136 22.03 -2.21 0.14
C PRO A 136 23.08 -1.68 1.12
N MET A 137 23.08 -2.28 2.29
CA MET A 137 24.18 -2.19 3.25
C MET A 137 25.17 -3.31 2.93
N LEU A 138 26.44 -2.97 2.79
CA LEU A 138 27.51 -3.96 2.63
C LEU A 138 28.00 -4.39 4.03
N VAL A 139 27.91 -5.69 4.30
CA VAL A 139 28.28 -6.29 5.58
C VAL A 139 29.42 -7.27 5.35
N ASP A 140 30.37 -7.34 6.29
CA ASP A 140 31.55 -8.22 6.25
C ASP A 140 32.48 -7.96 5.03
N GLU A 141 32.51 -6.73 4.51
CA GLU A 141 33.52 -6.33 3.54
C GLU A 141 34.86 -6.12 4.25
N GLU A 142 35.92 -6.76 3.75
CA GLU A 142 37.26 -6.58 4.27
C GLU A 142 38.11 -5.79 3.26
N ARG A 143 38.94 -4.88 3.76
CA ARG A 143 39.86 -4.07 2.95
C ARG A 143 41.28 -4.19 3.53
N ASP A 144 42.28 -4.12 2.65
CA ASP A 144 43.69 -4.03 3.07
C ASP A 144 44.07 -2.62 3.54
N GLU A 145 45.30 -2.43 3.97
CA GLU A 145 45.84 -1.15 4.46
C GLU A 145 45.82 -0.06 3.36
N GLU A 146 45.79 -0.46 2.09
CA GLU A 146 45.75 0.43 0.91
C GLU A 146 44.32 0.74 0.48
N GLY A 147 43.28 0.16 1.15
CA GLY A 147 41.87 0.39 0.90
C GLY A 147 41.26 -0.50 -0.20
N ASN A 148 42.00 -1.48 -0.74
CA ASN A 148 41.47 -2.41 -1.73
C ASN A 148 40.58 -3.46 -1.06
N VAL A 149 39.50 -3.85 -1.72
CA VAL A 149 38.60 -4.88 -1.22
C VAL A 149 39.28 -6.24 -1.33
N THR A 150 39.60 -6.88 -0.17
CA THR A 150 40.18 -8.21 -0.07
C THR A 150 39.10 -9.28 0.04
N ARG A 151 37.95 -8.92 0.59
CA ARG A 151 36.78 -9.78 0.64
C ARG A 151 35.53 -8.96 0.32
N ALA A 152 34.78 -9.40 -0.69
CA ALA A 152 33.52 -8.75 -1.05
C ALA A 152 32.49 -8.84 0.08
N GLY A 153 31.86 -7.73 0.41
CA GLY A 153 30.77 -7.68 1.36
C GLY A 153 29.51 -8.40 0.86
N GLN A 154 28.68 -8.78 1.80
CA GLN A 154 27.33 -9.31 1.51
C GLN A 154 26.32 -8.16 1.52
N GLU A 155 25.45 -8.12 0.52
CA GLU A 155 24.39 -7.14 0.44
C GLU A 155 23.22 -7.51 1.35
N TYR A 156 22.88 -6.60 2.26
CA TYR A 156 21.68 -6.64 3.07
C TYR A 156 20.79 -5.44 2.71
N TYR A 157 19.50 -5.67 2.63
CA TYR A 157 18.49 -4.66 2.29
C TYR A 157 17.51 -4.49 3.44
N LEU A 158 17.03 -3.25 3.63
CA LEU A 158 15.79 -2.98 4.35
C LEU A 158 14.62 -3.56 3.54
N LYS A 159 13.70 -4.24 4.20
CA LYS A 159 12.54 -4.83 3.52
C LYS A 159 11.59 -3.75 3.03
N ALA A 160 11.18 -3.86 1.77
CA ALA A 160 10.14 -3.03 1.18
C ALA A 160 8.74 -3.67 1.30
N MET A 161 8.70 -4.97 1.59
CA MET A 161 7.49 -5.81 1.77
C MET A 161 7.82 -7.03 2.64
N ASN A 162 6.83 -7.58 3.34
CA ASN A 162 6.97 -8.73 4.25
C ASN A 162 6.79 -10.09 3.54
N CYS A 163 6.18 -10.12 2.35
CA CYS A 163 5.79 -11.35 1.66
C CYS A 163 6.93 -12.38 1.47
N PRO A 164 8.19 -12.02 1.16
CA PRO A 164 9.24 -13.03 1.00
C PRO A 164 9.52 -13.83 2.28
N MET A 165 9.43 -13.18 3.45
CA MET A 165 9.63 -13.81 4.74
C MET A 165 8.49 -14.75 5.11
N HIS A 166 7.23 -14.36 4.83
CA HIS A 166 6.08 -15.23 5.04
C HIS A 166 6.15 -16.48 4.16
N ASN A 167 6.68 -16.38 2.93
CA ASN A 167 6.97 -17.55 2.09
C ASN A 167 8.00 -18.50 2.74
N LEU A 168 9.01 -17.95 3.43
CA LEU A 168 9.95 -18.79 4.19
C LEU A 168 9.27 -19.50 5.35
N ILE A 169 8.33 -18.86 6.06
CA ILE A 169 7.54 -19.49 7.12
C ILE A 169 6.67 -20.61 6.53
N PHE A 170 6.00 -20.37 5.40
CA PHE A 170 5.24 -21.43 4.73
C PHE A 170 6.13 -22.62 4.38
N ARG A 171 7.29 -22.38 3.76
CA ARG A 171 8.23 -23.40 3.29
C ARG A 171 9.03 -24.08 4.41
N SER A 172 9.01 -23.58 5.64
CA SER A 172 9.82 -24.08 6.74
C SER A 172 9.56 -25.56 7.09
N ARG A 173 8.43 -26.11 6.67
CA ARG A 173 8.06 -27.53 6.84
C ARG A 173 7.10 -27.98 5.75
N GLY A 174 6.90 -29.28 5.59
CA GLY A 174 5.87 -29.84 4.72
C GLY A 174 4.48 -29.35 5.13
N ARG A 175 3.64 -29.04 4.15
CA ARG A 175 2.25 -28.57 4.33
C ARG A 175 1.27 -29.60 3.79
N SER A 176 0.10 -29.68 4.41
CA SER A 176 -1.02 -30.51 3.95
C SER A 176 -2.20 -29.62 3.55
N TYR A 177 -3.01 -30.07 2.58
CA TYR A 177 -4.27 -29.43 2.20
C TYR A 177 -5.20 -29.18 3.39
N ARG A 178 -5.08 -29.99 4.47
CA ARG A 178 -5.87 -29.83 5.69
C ARG A 178 -5.52 -28.60 6.52
N GLU A 179 -4.32 -28.04 6.27
CA GLU A 179 -3.86 -26.81 6.91
C GLU A 179 -4.33 -25.57 6.15
N LEU A 180 -4.80 -25.74 4.91
CA LEU A 180 -5.26 -24.64 4.07
C LEU A 180 -6.76 -24.35 4.29
N PRO A 181 -7.15 -23.07 4.29
CA PRO A 181 -6.32 -21.88 4.09
C PRO A 181 -5.45 -21.57 5.32
N LEU A 182 -4.16 -21.33 5.08
CA LEU A 182 -3.20 -20.92 6.11
C LEU A 182 -2.98 -19.41 6.02
N ARG A 183 -3.23 -18.70 7.12
CA ARG A 183 -3.20 -17.22 7.14
C ARG A 183 -2.13 -16.75 8.11
N PHE A 184 -1.18 -15.96 7.62
CA PHE A 184 -0.17 -15.26 8.43
C PHE A 184 -0.48 -13.76 8.47
N PHE A 185 -0.15 -13.12 9.57
CA PHE A 185 -0.33 -11.70 9.80
C PHE A 185 0.80 -11.14 10.67
N GLU A 186 1.32 -9.97 10.33
CA GLU A 186 2.20 -9.19 11.20
C GLU A 186 1.92 -7.67 11.08
N MET A 187 2.26 -6.93 12.15
CA MET A 187 2.43 -5.48 12.07
C MET A 187 3.85 -5.23 11.56
N GLY A 188 4.05 -5.40 10.25
CA GLY A 188 5.36 -5.38 9.63
C GLY A 188 5.81 -3.97 9.29
N HIS A 189 7.07 -3.63 9.63
CA HIS A 189 7.67 -2.36 9.21
C HIS A 189 8.29 -2.50 7.83
N ASP A 190 7.85 -1.66 6.90
CA ASP A 190 8.37 -1.59 5.53
C ASP A 190 9.10 -0.29 5.27
N TYR A 191 10.13 -0.34 4.42
CA TYR A 191 10.97 0.80 4.08
C TYR A 191 11.04 0.97 2.56
N ARG A 192 10.57 2.12 2.06
CA ARG A 192 10.53 2.41 0.62
C ARG A 192 11.28 3.69 0.31
N TYR A 193 12.16 3.63 -0.67
CA TYR A 193 12.93 4.78 -1.12
C TYR A 193 12.04 5.71 -1.96
N GLU A 194 11.12 6.40 -1.30
CA GLU A 194 10.31 7.43 -1.92
C GLU A 194 11.15 8.67 -2.22
N LYS A 195 10.99 9.25 -3.43
CA LYS A 195 11.66 10.49 -3.79
C LYS A 195 11.18 11.63 -2.88
N SER A 196 12.09 12.52 -2.47
CA SER A 196 11.76 13.60 -1.51
C SER A 196 10.59 14.47 -1.96
N GLY A 197 10.42 14.71 -3.26
CA GLY A 197 9.32 15.52 -3.80
C GLY A 197 7.93 14.88 -3.75
N VAL A 198 7.82 13.60 -3.40
CA VAL A 198 6.52 12.89 -3.29
C VAL A 198 6.15 12.53 -1.85
N VAL A 199 7.07 12.69 -0.90
CA VAL A 199 6.82 12.48 0.53
C VAL A 199 5.81 13.51 1.04
N HIS A 200 4.80 13.05 1.82
CA HIS A 200 3.75 13.94 2.30
C HIS A 200 3.18 13.48 3.65
N GLY A 201 3.63 14.12 4.73
CA GLY A 201 3.18 13.84 6.09
C GLY A 201 3.13 12.35 6.40
N LEU A 202 2.06 11.89 7.05
CA LEU A 202 1.81 10.48 7.33
C LEU A 202 1.26 9.70 6.12
N THR A 203 0.80 10.37 5.06
CA THR A 203 0.11 9.70 3.95
C THR A 203 1.06 9.08 2.92
N ARG A 204 2.30 9.55 2.85
CA ARG A 204 3.33 8.97 2.00
C ARG A 204 4.70 9.07 2.64
N MET A 205 5.18 7.96 3.17
CA MET A 205 6.35 7.86 4.02
C MET A 205 7.40 6.91 3.43
N ARG A 206 8.62 7.00 3.94
CA ARG A 206 9.73 6.10 3.63
C ARG A 206 9.83 4.91 4.59
N GLY A 207 9.39 5.07 5.82
CA GLY A 207 9.28 4.01 6.83
C GLY A 207 7.89 4.02 7.43
N PHE A 208 7.20 2.89 7.43
CA PHE A 208 5.83 2.77 7.93
C PHE A 208 5.54 1.34 8.39
N ALA A 209 4.59 1.21 9.30
CA ALA A 209 4.06 -0.10 9.67
C ALA A 209 2.84 -0.44 8.80
N GLN A 210 2.71 -1.71 8.47
CA GLN A 210 1.58 -2.24 7.72
C GLN A 210 0.98 -3.45 8.44
N ASP A 211 -0.35 -3.51 8.50
CA ASP A 211 -1.09 -4.68 8.96
C ASP A 211 -1.11 -5.75 7.86
N ASP A 212 0.09 -6.24 7.55
CA ASP A 212 0.33 -7.09 6.40
C ASP A 212 -0.02 -8.54 6.68
N SER A 213 -0.75 -9.14 5.75
CA SER A 213 -1.14 -10.54 5.87
C SER A 213 -1.12 -11.28 4.55
N HIS A 214 -0.82 -12.59 4.64
CA HIS A 214 -0.72 -13.48 3.51
C HIS A 214 -1.51 -14.75 3.79
N THR A 215 -2.46 -15.05 2.89
CA THR A 215 -3.28 -16.26 2.96
C THR A 215 -2.85 -17.21 1.85
N TYR A 216 -2.44 -18.40 2.24
CA TYR A 216 -2.14 -19.50 1.31
C TYR A 216 -3.34 -20.42 1.24
N CYS A 217 -3.87 -20.63 0.05
CA CYS A 217 -5.09 -21.41 -0.15
C CYS A 217 -5.04 -22.20 -1.47
N THR A 218 -5.97 -23.13 -1.66
CA THR A 218 -6.16 -23.76 -2.99
C THR A 218 -6.88 -22.81 -3.93
N ARG A 219 -6.86 -23.11 -5.24
CA ARG A 219 -7.61 -22.32 -6.25
C ARG A 219 -9.11 -22.28 -5.95
N GLU A 220 -9.66 -23.41 -5.45
CA GLU A 220 -11.09 -23.55 -5.11
C GLU A 220 -11.45 -22.74 -3.87
N GLN A 221 -10.51 -22.58 -2.92
CA GLN A 221 -10.72 -21.81 -1.70
C GLN A 221 -10.63 -20.30 -1.94
N ALA A 222 -9.85 -19.86 -2.97
CA ALA A 222 -9.53 -18.46 -3.19
C ALA A 222 -10.76 -17.53 -3.26
N PRO A 223 -11.84 -17.83 -4.00
CA PRO A 223 -13.03 -16.96 -4.04
C PRO A 223 -13.66 -16.75 -2.66
N GLY A 224 -13.78 -17.83 -1.86
CA GLY A 224 -14.31 -17.77 -0.51
C GLY A 224 -13.44 -16.98 0.46
N GLU A 225 -12.10 -17.09 0.33
CA GLU A 225 -11.15 -16.36 1.16
C GLU A 225 -11.13 -14.86 0.79
N ILE A 226 -11.18 -14.51 -0.50
CA ILE A 226 -11.28 -13.12 -0.95
C ILE A 226 -12.56 -12.47 -0.40
N LYS A 227 -13.71 -13.16 -0.48
CA LYS A 227 -14.98 -12.65 0.04
C LYS A 227 -14.89 -12.38 1.55
N LYS A 228 -14.39 -13.34 2.33
CA LYS A 228 -14.21 -13.19 3.78
C LYS A 228 -13.28 -12.01 4.12
N GLN A 229 -12.22 -11.82 3.35
CA GLN A 229 -11.30 -10.71 3.57
C GLN A 229 -11.92 -9.36 3.24
N ILE A 230 -12.73 -9.25 2.17
CA ILE A 230 -13.49 -8.02 1.90
C ILE A 230 -14.44 -7.72 3.06
N GLU A 231 -15.24 -8.68 3.52
CA GLU A 231 -16.14 -8.51 4.66
C GLU A 231 -15.38 -8.10 5.94
N PHE A 232 -14.22 -8.68 6.17
CA PHE A 232 -13.34 -8.31 7.27
C PHE A 232 -12.81 -6.88 7.16
N PHE A 233 -12.38 -6.44 5.98
CA PHE A 233 -11.94 -5.05 5.74
C PHE A 233 -13.05 -4.06 6.09
N LEU A 234 -14.23 -4.29 5.55
CA LEU A 234 -15.36 -3.41 5.77
C LEU A 234 -15.73 -3.33 7.25
N SER A 235 -15.64 -4.46 7.98
CA SER A 235 -15.90 -4.48 9.42
C SER A 235 -14.86 -3.69 10.22
N ILE A 236 -13.57 -3.82 9.90
CA ILE A 236 -12.51 -3.03 10.57
C ILE A 236 -12.67 -1.54 10.27
N LEU A 237 -12.91 -1.15 9.01
CA LEU A 237 -13.13 0.25 8.67
C LEU A 237 -14.36 0.85 9.38
N ALA A 238 -15.42 0.04 9.55
CA ALA A 238 -16.61 0.44 10.28
C ALA A 238 -16.36 0.64 11.79
N ASP A 239 -15.45 -0.13 12.40
CA ASP A 239 -15.04 0.08 13.81
C ASP A 239 -14.49 1.50 14.03
N PHE A 240 -13.89 2.08 13.00
CA PHE A 240 -13.35 3.44 13.01
C PHE A 240 -14.30 4.48 12.37
N GLY A 241 -15.57 4.15 12.13
CA GLY A 241 -16.57 5.07 11.58
C GLY A 241 -16.42 5.38 10.09
N LEU A 242 -15.56 4.68 9.37
CA LEU A 242 -15.33 4.85 7.94
C LEU A 242 -16.28 3.94 7.14
N ASN A 243 -17.46 4.45 6.76
CA ASN A 243 -18.56 3.67 6.19
C ASN A 243 -18.89 4.00 4.72
N ASP A 244 -18.29 5.05 4.14
CA ASP A 244 -18.49 5.41 2.73
C ASP A 244 -17.32 4.91 1.89
N PHE A 245 -17.52 3.79 1.18
CA PHE A 245 -16.47 3.14 0.41
C PHE A 245 -17.00 2.53 -0.88
N TYR A 246 -16.07 2.32 -1.82
CA TYR A 246 -16.29 1.56 -3.05
C TYR A 246 -15.07 0.67 -3.32
N LEU A 247 -15.22 -0.31 -4.21
CA LEU A 247 -14.14 -1.20 -4.63
C LEU A 247 -13.52 -0.70 -5.94
N GLU A 248 -12.22 -0.86 -6.06
CA GLU A 248 -11.45 -0.58 -7.28
C GLU A 248 -10.69 -1.83 -7.69
N LEU A 249 -10.94 -2.33 -8.93
CA LEU A 249 -10.27 -3.50 -9.49
C LEU A 249 -9.14 -3.05 -10.41
N SER A 250 -7.91 -3.22 -9.95
CA SER A 250 -6.71 -2.92 -10.74
C SER A 250 -6.26 -4.15 -11.49
N THR A 251 -6.16 -4.01 -12.81
CA THR A 251 -5.73 -5.06 -13.73
C THR A 251 -4.42 -4.67 -14.42
N ARG A 252 -3.80 -5.61 -15.15
CA ARG A 252 -2.66 -5.26 -15.98
C ARG A 252 -3.09 -4.38 -17.16
N GLU A 253 -2.13 -3.62 -17.70
CA GLU A 253 -2.31 -2.82 -18.91
C GLU A 253 -2.58 -3.73 -20.11
N SER A 254 -3.52 -3.34 -20.97
CA SER A 254 -3.83 -4.06 -22.22
C SER A 254 -2.83 -3.76 -23.35
N ASP A 255 -2.08 -2.64 -23.25
CA ASP A 255 -1.07 -2.25 -24.23
C ASP A 255 0.14 -3.17 -24.19
N SER A 256 0.47 -3.79 -25.33
CA SER A 256 1.57 -4.74 -25.48
C SER A 256 2.93 -4.18 -25.08
N ALA A 257 3.17 -2.87 -25.30
CA ALA A 257 4.43 -2.21 -24.96
C ALA A 257 4.70 -2.10 -23.44
N LYS A 258 3.68 -2.25 -22.60
CA LYS A 258 3.78 -2.18 -21.14
C LYS A 258 3.62 -3.52 -20.44
N LYS A 259 3.33 -4.59 -21.19
CA LYS A 259 3.18 -5.95 -20.65
C LYS A 259 4.44 -6.47 -19.96
N GLU A 260 5.64 -6.03 -20.38
CA GLU A 260 6.93 -6.46 -19.79
C GLU A 260 7.09 -6.14 -18.29
N LYS A 261 6.23 -5.26 -17.75
CA LYS A 261 6.21 -4.96 -16.31
C LYS A 261 5.51 -6.01 -15.46
N PHE A 262 4.75 -6.91 -16.09
CA PHE A 262 3.90 -7.89 -15.41
C PHE A 262 4.40 -9.31 -15.70
N ILE A 263 4.56 -10.11 -14.65
CA ILE A 263 5.02 -11.50 -14.75
C ILE A 263 3.83 -12.47 -14.74
N GLY A 264 4.01 -13.68 -15.29
CA GLY A 264 3.01 -14.73 -15.36
C GLY A 264 2.32 -14.84 -16.73
N SER A 265 1.58 -15.93 -16.94
CA SER A 265 0.87 -16.22 -18.18
C SER A 265 -0.41 -15.39 -18.35
N ASP A 266 -0.86 -15.24 -19.59
CA ASP A 266 -2.15 -14.58 -19.87
C ASP A 266 -3.33 -15.33 -19.24
N GLU A 267 -3.26 -16.65 -19.15
CA GLU A 267 -4.27 -17.51 -18.54
C GLU A 267 -4.35 -17.29 -17.02
N ASP A 268 -3.22 -17.24 -16.32
CA ASP A 268 -3.19 -17.00 -14.87
C ASP A 268 -3.76 -15.61 -14.54
N TRP A 269 -3.40 -14.60 -15.35
CA TRP A 269 -3.95 -13.23 -15.20
C TRP A 269 -5.45 -13.20 -15.42
N GLN A 270 -5.97 -13.94 -16.42
CA GLN A 270 -7.40 -13.99 -16.69
C GLN A 270 -8.15 -14.64 -15.53
N VAL A 271 -7.70 -15.83 -15.09
CA VAL A 271 -8.30 -16.55 -13.96
C VAL A 271 -8.31 -15.72 -12.69
N ALA A 272 -7.19 -15.07 -12.36
CA ALA A 272 -7.08 -14.24 -11.19
C ALA A 272 -8.01 -13.00 -11.26
N THR A 273 -8.05 -12.33 -12.41
CA THR A 273 -8.90 -11.15 -12.62
C THR A 273 -10.38 -11.52 -12.55
N ASP A 274 -10.80 -12.59 -13.22
CA ASP A 274 -12.20 -13.06 -13.23
C ASP A 274 -12.64 -13.44 -11.81
N THR A 275 -11.76 -14.10 -11.06
CA THR A 275 -12.04 -14.46 -9.65
C THR A 275 -12.29 -13.22 -8.81
N LEU A 276 -11.43 -12.19 -8.90
CA LEU A 276 -11.60 -10.95 -8.16
C LEU A 276 -12.86 -10.19 -8.60
N ASP A 277 -13.11 -10.05 -9.93
CA ASP A 277 -14.29 -9.36 -10.46
C ASP A 277 -15.59 -10.03 -9.98
N GLN A 278 -15.68 -11.35 -10.10
CA GLN A 278 -16.87 -12.11 -9.67
C GLN A 278 -17.15 -11.92 -8.16
N VAL A 279 -16.12 -12.02 -7.32
CA VAL A 279 -16.29 -11.85 -5.88
C VAL A 279 -16.69 -10.42 -5.56
N CYS A 280 -16.02 -9.41 -6.14
CA CYS A 280 -16.34 -8.00 -5.91
C CYS A 280 -17.80 -7.68 -6.28
N ARG A 281 -18.26 -8.14 -7.45
CA ARG A 281 -19.68 -7.95 -7.86
C ARG A 281 -20.65 -8.62 -6.90
N SER A 282 -20.29 -9.76 -6.30
CA SER A 282 -21.15 -10.45 -5.33
C SER A 282 -21.36 -9.66 -4.03
N THR A 283 -20.54 -8.66 -3.74
CA THR A 283 -20.68 -7.80 -2.55
C THR A 283 -21.80 -6.77 -2.68
N GLY A 284 -22.25 -6.47 -3.90
CA GLY A 284 -23.20 -5.39 -4.17
C GLY A 284 -22.62 -3.97 -4.09
N LEU A 285 -21.33 -3.82 -3.79
CA LEU A 285 -20.66 -2.52 -3.76
C LEU A 285 -20.36 -2.00 -5.17
N GLN A 286 -20.23 -0.69 -5.30
CA GLN A 286 -19.74 -0.08 -6.52
C GLN A 286 -18.33 -0.61 -6.83
N LEU A 287 -18.14 -1.12 -8.05
CA LEU A 287 -16.83 -1.58 -8.54
C LEU A 287 -16.36 -0.67 -9.67
N VAL A 288 -15.18 -0.09 -9.51
CA VAL A 288 -14.55 0.82 -10.47
C VAL A 288 -13.33 0.12 -11.08
N PRO A 289 -13.20 0.06 -12.43
CA PRO A 289 -12.02 -0.50 -13.06
C PRO A 289 -10.82 0.45 -13.00
N ASP A 290 -9.62 -0.10 -12.78
CA ASP A 290 -8.33 0.59 -12.79
C ASP A 290 -7.32 -0.16 -13.68
N PRO A 291 -7.37 0.01 -15.01
CA PRO A 291 -6.45 -0.64 -15.92
C PRO A 291 -5.02 -0.12 -15.74
N GLY A 292 -4.05 -1.04 -15.61
CA GLY A 292 -2.63 -0.71 -15.41
C GLY A 292 -2.22 -0.48 -13.95
N GLY A 293 -3.16 -0.46 -13.01
CA GLY A 293 -2.88 -0.25 -11.59
C GLY A 293 -2.50 -1.50 -10.79
N ALA A 294 -2.46 -2.68 -11.43
CA ALA A 294 -2.11 -3.94 -10.77
C ALA A 294 -0.66 -3.98 -10.26
N ALA A 295 -0.39 -4.88 -9.31
CA ALA A 295 0.98 -5.24 -8.95
C ALA A 295 1.65 -6.03 -10.09
N PHE A 296 2.99 -6.05 -10.12
CA PHE A 296 3.72 -6.77 -11.17
C PHE A 296 3.46 -8.28 -11.17
N TYR A 297 3.03 -8.83 -10.04
CA TYR A 297 2.80 -10.26 -9.81
C TYR A 297 1.33 -10.69 -9.85
N GLY A 298 0.37 -9.76 -9.95
CA GLY A 298 -1.04 -10.12 -10.03
C GLY A 298 -2.01 -8.95 -9.90
N PRO A 299 -3.29 -9.19 -10.23
CA PRO A 299 -4.35 -8.19 -10.08
C PRO A 299 -4.67 -7.93 -8.61
N LYS A 300 -5.27 -6.77 -8.34
CA LYS A 300 -5.64 -6.37 -6.97
C LYS A 300 -7.02 -5.73 -6.91
N VAL A 301 -7.66 -5.87 -5.76
CA VAL A 301 -8.82 -5.08 -5.35
C VAL A 301 -8.41 -4.14 -4.24
N SER A 302 -8.78 -2.87 -4.37
CA SER A 302 -8.59 -1.86 -3.33
C SER A 302 -9.94 -1.39 -2.79
N VAL A 303 -10.02 -1.16 -1.48
CA VAL A 303 -11.13 -0.43 -0.86
C VAL A 303 -10.77 1.05 -0.84
N GLN A 304 -11.55 1.83 -1.53
CA GLN A 304 -11.45 3.28 -1.58
C GLN A 304 -12.46 3.87 -0.61
N VAL A 305 -11.98 4.60 0.39
CA VAL A 305 -12.80 5.23 1.44
C VAL A 305 -12.96 6.72 1.16
N ARG A 306 -14.18 7.26 1.29
CA ARG A 306 -14.42 8.69 1.26
C ARG A 306 -14.42 9.26 2.67
N ASP A 307 -13.61 10.29 2.89
CA ASP A 307 -13.58 10.99 4.17
C ASP A 307 -14.74 11.98 4.32
N ALA A 308 -14.83 12.63 5.49
CA ALA A 308 -15.91 13.56 5.83
C ALA A 308 -16.06 14.76 4.88
N ILE A 309 -15.06 15.04 4.04
CA ILE A 309 -15.11 16.13 3.04
C ILE A 309 -15.09 15.61 1.59
N GLY A 310 -15.30 14.29 1.41
CA GLY A 310 -15.45 13.63 0.11
C GLY A 310 -14.14 13.39 -0.64
N ARG A 311 -12.96 13.41 0.02
CA ARG A 311 -11.70 12.95 -0.58
C ARG A 311 -11.65 11.43 -0.51
N THR A 312 -11.05 10.82 -1.53
CA THR A 312 -10.90 9.38 -1.61
C THR A 312 -9.51 8.95 -1.16
N TRP A 313 -9.47 7.91 -0.33
CA TRP A 313 -8.26 7.30 0.20
C TRP A 313 -8.26 5.80 -0.05
N GLN A 314 -7.21 5.29 -0.68
CA GLN A 314 -6.98 3.85 -0.76
C GLN A 314 -6.54 3.35 0.62
N MET A 315 -7.35 2.51 1.21
CA MET A 315 -7.10 1.90 2.53
C MET A 315 -6.73 0.43 2.38
N SER A 316 -7.70 -0.45 2.27
CA SER A 316 -7.47 -1.90 2.22
C SER A 316 -7.16 -2.39 0.82
N THR A 317 -6.38 -3.47 0.72
CA THR A 317 -6.09 -4.14 -0.56
C THR A 317 -6.10 -5.65 -0.40
N ILE A 318 -6.54 -6.34 -1.47
CA ILE A 318 -6.27 -7.78 -1.69
C ILE A 318 -5.58 -7.91 -3.04
N GLN A 319 -4.50 -8.68 -3.09
CA GLN A 319 -3.77 -8.97 -4.31
C GLN A 319 -3.72 -10.48 -4.50
N TYR A 320 -4.08 -10.94 -5.70
CA TYR A 320 -4.05 -12.35 -6.05
C TYR A 320 -2.69 -12.66 -6.70
N ASP A 321 -1.88 -13.47 -6.03
CA ASP A 321 -0.52 -13.80 -6.47
C ASP A 321 -0.39 -15.31 -6.78
N PHE A 322 -0.11 -15.60 -8.02
CA PHE A 322 0.22 -16.93 -8.52
C PHE A 322 1.72 -17.10 -8.81
N ASN A 323 2.52 -16.01 -8.74
CA ASN A 323 3.93 -15.98 -9.11
C ASN A 323 4.86 -16.30 -7.94
N GLN A 324 4.66 -15.66 -6.77
CA GLN A 324 5.55 -15.90 -5.63
C GLN A 324 5.52 -17.35 -5.13
N PRO A 325 4.37 -18.05 -5.06
CA PRO A 325 4.36 -19.47 -4.75
C PRO A 325 5.23 -20.31 -5.70
N GLU A 326 5.29 -19.98 -6.98
CA GLU A 326 6.18 -20.63 -7.95
C GLU A 326 7.65 -20.30 -7.69
N ARG A 327 7.98 -19.03 -7.55
CA ARG A 327 9.37 -18.56 -7.37
C ARG A 327 9.99 -19.05 -6.07
N PHE A 328 9.20 -19.28 -5.03
CA PHE A 328 9.64 -19.84 -3.75
C PHE A 328 9.51 -21.36 -3.67
N ASP A 329 9.03 -22.02 -4.74
CA ASP A 329 8.77 -23.44 -4.77
C ASP A 329 7.91 -23.91 -3.59
N LEU A 330 6.79 -23.21 -3.38
CA LEU A 330 5.85 -23.52 -2.32
C LEU A 330 4.94 -24.66 -2.75
N GLU A 331 4.83 -25.71 -1.93
CA GLU A 331 4.01 -26.87 -2.21
C GLU A 331 3.22 -27.32 -0.98
N TYR A 332 2.10 -27.96 -1.21
CA TYR A 332 1.34 -28.70 -0.20
C TYR A 332 0.94 -30.09 -0.73
N ALA A 333 0.87 -31.09 0.15
CA ALA A 333 0.34 -32.40 -0.18
C ALA A 333 -1.18 -32.32 -0.30
N ALA A 334 -1.71 -32.60 -1.50
CA ALA A 334 -3.13 -32.64 -1.80
C ALA A 334 -3.81 -33.93 -1.27
N ALA A 335 -5.14 -34.00 -1.32
CA ALA A 335 -5.89 -35.16 -0.82
C ALA A 335 -5.63 -36.46 -1.61
N ASP A 336 -5.25 -36.31 -2.88
CA ASP A 336 -4.89 -37.43 -3.77
C ASP A 336 -3.42 -37.88 -3.64
N GLY A 337 -2.67 -37.25 -2.73
CA GLY A 337 -1.26 -37.51 -2.49
C GLY A 337 -0.29 -36.80 -3.46
N THR A 338 -0.79 -36.00 -4.39
CA THR A 338 0.06 -35.17 -5.25
C THR A 338 0.57 -33.93 -4.51
N HIS A 339 1.67 -33.36 -4.99
CA HIS A 339 2.13 -32.04 -4.55
C HIS A 339 1.53 -30.97 -5.46
N GLN A 340 0.90 -29.97 -4.86
CA GLN A 340 0.27 -28.87 -5.55
C GLN A 340 0.75 -27.52 -5.03
N ARG A 341 0.70 -26.49 -5.88
CA ARG A 341 1.12 -25.14 -5.57
C ARG A 341 -0.05 -24.33 -5.02
N PRO A 342 0.09 -23.67 -3.87
CA PRO A 342 -0.97 -22.80 -3.34
C PRO A 342 -1.11 -21.52 -4.16
N ILE A 343 -2.26 -20.87 -4.06
CA ILE A 343 -2.44 -19.45 -4.38
C ILE A 343 -2.08 -18.64 -3.13
N MET A 344 -1.46 -17.49 -3.33
CA MET A 344 -1.14 -16.54 -2.26
C MET A 344 -2.00 -15.28 -2.42
N LEU A 345 -2.72 -14.92 -1.37
CA LEU A 345 -3.48 -13.68 -1.30
C LEU A 345 -2.75 -12.73 -0.34
N HIS A 346 -2.23 -11.62 -0.87
CA HIS A 346 -1.70 -10.55 -0.04
C HIS A 346 -2.84 -9.64 0.39
N SER A 347 -2.85 -9.21 1.63
CA SER A 347 -3.85 -8.25 2.06
C SER A 347 -3.38 -7.38 3.22
N ALA A 348 -3.81 -6.12 3.18
CA ALA A 348 -3.68 -5.17 4.27
C ALA A 348 -5.04 -4.49 4.48
N LYS A 349 -5.47 -4.32 5.72
CA LYS A 349 -6.80 -3.81 6.06
C LYS A 349 -6.78 -2.31 6.26
N LEU A 350 -5.81 -1.82 7.03
CA LEU A 350 -5.56 -0.39 7.18
C LEU A 350 -4.61 0.16 6.11
N GLY A 351 -3.83 -0.71 5.47
CA GLY A 351 -2.66 -0.34 4.69
C GLY A 351 -1.52 0.11 5.59
N SER A 352 -1.03 1.35 5.46
CA SER A 352 -0.07 1.90 6.42
C SER A 352 -0.80 2.44 7.65
N VAL A 353 -0.33 2.06 8.84
CA VAL A 353 -0.85 2.55 10.13
C VAL A 353 -0.71 4.07 10.22
N GLU A 354 0.41 4.62 9.76
CA GLU A 354 0.67 6.05 9.74
C GLU A 354 -0.32 6.77 8.82
N ARG A 355 -0.54 6.26 7.59
CA ARG A 355 -1.55 6.80 6.67
C ARG A 355 -2.93 6.74 7.28
N PHE A 356 -3.27 5.65 7.92
CA PHE A 356 -4.55 5.46 8.59
C PHE A 356 -4.74 6.49 9.71
N ILE A 357 -3.75 6.70 10.57
CA ILE A 357 -3.77 7.75 11.61
C ILE A 357 -3.95 9.14 10.97
N GLY A 358 -3.25 9.43 9.88
CA GLY A 358 -3.40 10.68 9.15
C GLY A 358 -4.83 10.88 8.63
N VAL A 359 -5.40 9.86 8.00
CA VAL A 359 -6.78 9.90 7.47
C VAL A 359 -7.81 10.04 8.59
N LEU A 360 -7.66 9.30 9.71
CA LEU A 360 -8.53 9.44 10.88
C LEU A 360 -8.45 10.85 11.49
N THR A 361 -7.24 11.38 11.64
CA THR A 361 -7.02 12.74 12.16
C THR A 361 -7.76 13.77 11.30
N GLU A 362 -7.70 13.63 9.99
CA GLU A 362 -8.39 14.53 9.05
C GLU A 362 -9.90 14.27 9.00
N HIS A 363 -10.36 13.02 9.12
CA HIS A 363 -11.77 12.65 9.12
C HIS A 363 -12.51 13.22 10.33
N TYR A 364 -11.97 13.03 11.53
CA TYR A 364 -12.56 13.48 12.78
C TYR A 364 -12.21 14.93 13.13
N ALA A 365 -11.19 15.52 12.50
CA ALA A 365 -10.64 16.83 12.84
C ALA A 365 -10.31 16.89 14.35
N LEU A 366 -10.72 17.97 15.04
CA LEU A 366 -10.46 18.14 16.48
C LEU A 366 -11.32 17.26 17.40
N SER A 367 -12.25 16.49 16.86
CA SER A 367 -13.14 15.60 17.65
C SER A 367 -12.42 14.37 18.23
N LEU A 368 -11.17 14.10 17.83
CA LEU A 368 -10.33 13.05 18.44
C LEU A 368 -10.02 13.30 19.93
N ILE A 369 -10.34 14.47 20.48
CA ILE A 369 -10.19 14.77 21.91
C ILE A 369 -11.22 14.03 22.77
N HIS A 370 -12.22 13.40 22.17
CA HIS A 370 -13.34 12.74 22.84
C HIS A 370 -13.39 11.22 22.65
N ILE A 371 -12.33 10.62 22.10
CA ILE A 371 -12.19 9.15 21.97
C ILE A 371 -11.36 8.59 23.13
#